data_823a21757682407e8e5f3fbcb662abb3
#
_entry.id   823a21757682407e8e5f3fbcb662abb3
#
_cell.length_a   1.000
_cell.length_b   1.000
_cell.length_c   1.000
_cell.angle_alpha   90.00
_cell.angle_beta   90.00
_cell.angle_gamma   90.00
#
_symmetry.space_group_name_H-M   'P 1'
#
loop_
_entity.id
_entity.type
_entity.pdbx_description
1 polymer ?
#
loop_
_entity_poly.entity_id
_entity_poly.type
_entity_poly.pdbx_seq_one_letter_code
_entity_poly.pdbx_strand_id
1 'polypeptide(L)'
;MVDILWTALLAFIFGVTFAGFLTSHPLHMNRFLLVAVISFTMLLVVFFTRFPDGGLGWGIGFFLLAALVGYLSMTHKVLSRADDRPVSKLTRSPQDPGLGHTAVVYFTHGEPETFDPIGWINQFREFDEQKIPFVPFIARPFFIYSLRKKYLQVGKSDHRSTHQKMIRSLEDAFYQEGDTTTRFYLSFLDDNPRPDAAVIQALNDGASRIVVSEVFLTDSNHTAEGKDQIARVLEGFPNIPARYTGPLHDSLTLQRMLLERANRNNNFVDKNKVGILLVGHGQPDEWDQEWPTETEQEISFRLKVLGHFETDGYNKENLSLAWMEFKEPKPAEKIEQFVKNGVEELLYFPAAISADSIHSQYDIPELVNKAKVPDGFVMKNLGAWNDDPLAIQAIKEKIDLAMASF
;
A
#
# COMPACT_ATOMS: atom_id res chain seq x y z
N MET A 1 -8.52 -10.15 49.98
CA MET A 1 -8.37 -11.12 48.84
C MET A 1 -9.39 -10.87 47.72
N VAL A 2 -10.69 -10.71 48.03
CA VAL A 2 -11.76 -10.44 47.04
C VAL A 2 -11.51 -9.11 46.31
N ASP A 3 -11.14 -8.04 47.00
CA ASP A 3 -10.89 -6.72 46.44
C ASP A 3 -9.72 -6.73 45.43
N ILE A 4 -8.65 -7.49 45.74
CA ILE A 4 -7.49 -7.63 44.85
C ILE A 4 -7.88 -8.34 43.57
N LEU A 5 -8.71 -9.37 43.65
CA LEU A 5 -9.21 -10.12 42.50
C LEU A 5 -10.07 -9.22 41.59
N TRP A 6 -11.00 -8.45 42.16
CA TRP A 6 -11.83 -7.53 41.36
C TRP A 6 -11.00 -6.43 40.69
N THR A 7 -10.01 -5.90 41.41
CA THR A 7 -9.14 -4.86 40.87
C THR A 7 -8.25 -5.42 39.73
N ALA A 8 -7.73 -6.64 39.92
CA ALA A 8 -6.98 -7.31 38.83
C ALA A 8 -7.86 -7.57 37.60
N LEU A 9 -9.11 -8.00 37.81
CA LEU A 9 -10.05 -8.23 36.73
C LEU A 9 -10.37 -6.92 35.97
N LEU A 10 -10.64 -5.83 36.67
CA LEU A 10 -10.88 -4.52 36.06
C LEU A 10 -9.65 -4.02 35.30
N ALA A 11 -8.46 -4.17 35.82
CA ALA A 11 -7.23 -3.82 35.16
C ALA A 11 -6.99 -4.66 33.91
N PHE A 12 -7.22 -5.96 33.98
CA PHE A 12 -7.16 -6.87 32.84
C PHE A 12 -8.17 -6.47 31.75
N ILE A 13 -9.44 -6.21 32.12
CA ILE A 13 -10.50 -5.76 31.19
C ILE A 13 -10.10 -4.44 30.54
N PHE A 14 -9.53 -3.49 31.30
CA PHE A 14 -9.02 -2.26 30.75
C PHE A 14 -7.94 -2.53 29.69
N GLY A 15 -6.96 -3.37 29.98
CA GLY A 15 -5.89 -3.73 29.03
C GLY A 15 -6.44 -4.35 27.74
N VAL A 16 -7.35 -5.33 27.88
CA VAL A 16 -8.01 -5.96 26.73
C VAL A 16 -8.77 -4.95 25.89
N THR A 17 -9.57 -4.11 26.52
CA THR A 17 -10.43 -3.16 25.79
C THR A 17 -9.64 -1.98 25.23
N PHE A 18 -8.54 -1.59 25.86
CA PHE A 18 -7.64 -0.58 25.33
C PHE A 18 -6.93 -1.07 24.05
N ALA A 19 -6.36 -2.29 24.05
CA ALA A 19 -5.80 -2.89 22.83
C ALA A 19 -6.87 -3.08 21.76
N GLY A 20 -8.08 -3.52 22.16
CA GLY A 20 -9.24 -3.62 21.26
C GLY A 20 -9.64 -2.27 20.65
N PHE A 21 -9.62 -1.19 21.43
CA PHE A 21 -9.85 0.16 20.92
C PHE A 21 -8.81 0.55 19.87
N LEU A 22 -7.54 0.28 20.11
CA LEU A 22 -6.46 0.62 19.19
C LEU A 22 -6.57 -0.13 17.85
N THR A 23 -7.05 -1.38 17.86
CA THR A 23 -7.00 -2.29 16.70
C THR A 23 -8.34 -2.52 16.02
N SER A 24 -9.46 -2.11 16.62
CA SER A 24 -10.79 -2.40 16.09
C SER A 24 -11.14 -1.55 14.86
N HIS A 25 -12.03 -2.08 14.03
CA HIS A 25 -12.68 -1.34 12.96
C HIS A 25 -13.44 -0.11 13.53
N PRO A 26 -13.52 1.03 12.80
CA PRO A 26 -14.19 2.26 13.25
C PRO A 26 -15.59 2.05 13.82
N LEU A 27 -16.37 1.12 13.25
CA LEU A 27 -17.73 0.81 13.71
C LEU A 27 -17.81 0.25 15.15
N HIS A 28 -16.72 -0.34 15.65
CA HIS A 28 -16.67 -0.98 16.96
C HIS A 28 -15.81 -0.24 17.98
N MET A 29 -15.02 0.74 17.55
CA MET A 29 -14.05 1.43 18.41
C MET A 29 -14.69 2.09 19.64
N ASN A 30 -15.87 2.70 19.47
CA ASN A 30 -16.57 3.38 20.57
C ASN A 30 -17.03 2.42 21.67
N ARG A 31 -17.35 1.15 21.32
CA ARG A 31 -17.70 0.12 22.33
C ARG A 31 -16.51 -0.24 23.19
N PHE A 32 -15.35 -0.47 22.55
CA PHE A 32 -14.10 -0.74 23.27
C PHE A 32 -13.66 0.45 24.11
N LEU A 33 -13.75 1.68 23.58
CA LEU A 33 -13.43 2.90 24.30
C LEU A 33 -14.31 3.07 25.53
N LEU A 34 -15.63 2.88 25.40
CA LEU A 34 -16.59 2.99 26.50
C LEU A 34 -16.23 2.02 27.64
N VAL A 35 -16.01 0.74 27.31
CA VAL A 35 -15.67 -0.27 28.32
C VAL A 35 -14.29 0.02 28.93
N ALA A 36 -13.31 0.50 28.15
CA ALA A 36 -12.01 0.90 28.67
C ALA A 36 -12.14 2.07 29.65
N VAL A 37 -12.93 3.10 29.33
CA VAL A 37 -13.15 4.25 30.22
C VAL A 37 -13.88 3.83 31.49
N ILE A 38 -14.94 3.02 31.39
CA ILE A 38 -15.68 2.52 32.56
C ILE A 38 -14.78 1.68 33.47
N SER A 39 -14.04 0.71 32.90
CA SER A 39 -13.15 -0.15 33.69
C SER A 39 -12.02 0.63 34.32
N PHE A 40 -11.45 1.60 33.64
CA PHE A 40 -10.42 2.49 34.20
C PHE A 40 -10.96 3.39 35.31
N THR A 41 -12.16 3.98 35.13
CA THR A 41 -12.79 4.82 36.17
C THR A 41 -13.13 3.97 37.41
N MET A 42 -13.69 2.78 37.22
CA MET A 42 -13.94 1.88 38.35
C MET A 42 -12.65 1.46 39.05
N LEU A 43 -11.58 1.21 38.28
CA LEU A 43 -10.26 0.92 38.83
C LEU A 43 -9.75 2.07 39.71
N LEU A 44 -9.87 3.31 39.27
CA LEU A 44 -9.49 4.49 40.05
C LEU A 44 -10.32 4.61 41.34
N VAL A 45 -11.64 4.43 41.24
CA VAL A 45 -12.54 4.49 42.40
C VAL A 45 -12.14 3.42 43.44
N VAL A 46 -11.94 2.17 42.99
CA VAL A 46 -11.53 1.09 43.90
C VAL A 46 -10.15 1.38 44.49
N PHE A 47 -9.23 1.90 43.71
CA PHE A 47 -7.89 2.24 44.17
C PHE A 47 -7.91 3.30 45.28
N PHE A 48 -8.59 4.42 45.07
CA PHE A 48 -8.67 5.50 46.06
C PHE A 48 -9.49 5.15 47.32
N THR A 49 -10.47 4.26 47.19
CA THR A 49 -11.34 3.89 48.33
C THR A 49 -10.77 2.74 49.17
N ARG A 50 -9.96 1.86 48.61
CA ARG A 50 -9.49 0.63 49.27
C ARG A 50 -8.04 0.62 49.64
N PHE A 51 -7.23 1.55 49.10
CA PHE A 51 -5.78 1.65 49.41
C PHE A 51 -5.37 3.05 49.90
N PRO A 52 -6.03 3.62 50.91
CA PRO A 52 -5.73 4.98 51.36
C PRO A 52 -4.38 5.12 52.07
N ASP A 53 -3.83 4.04 52.68
CA ASP A 53 -2.70 4.11 53.65
C ASP A 53 -1.40 3.46 53.14
N GLY A 54 -0.97 3.73 51.92
CA GLY A 54 0.44 3.49 51.57
C GLY A 54 0.81 2.10 51.03
N GLY A 55 -0.14 1.20 50.80
CA GLY A 55 0.08 0.01 49.96
C GLY A 55 0.26 0.35 48.46
N LEU A 56 0.56 1.65 48.21
CA LEU A 56 0.50 2.30 46.89
C LEU A 56 1.43 1.64 45.85
N GLY A 57 2.67 1.33 46.23
CA GLY A 57 3.68 0.84 45.28
C GLY A 57 3.39 -0.56 44.74
N TRP A 58 3.08 -1.51 45.62
CA TRP A 58 2.80 -2.90 45.24
C TRP A 58 1.45 -3.03 44.52
N GLY A 59 0.43 -2.25 44.95
CA GLY A 59 -0.87 -2.21 44.31
C GLY A 59 -0.79 -1.71 42.87
N ILE A 60 -0.09 -0.59 42.66
CA ILE A 60 0.12 -0.04 41.29
C ILE A 60 0.85 -1.04 40.39
N GLY A 61 1.95 -1.64 40.87
CA GLY A 61 2.71 -2.62 40.10
C GLY A 61 1.86 -3.82 39.65
N PHE A 62 1.02 -4.35 40.55
CA PHE A 62 0.12 -5.45 40.27
C PHE A 62 -0.95 -5.08 39.25
N PHE A 63 -1.52 -3.86 39.33
CA PHE A 63 -2.53 -3.40 38.37
C PHE A 63 -1.95 -3.15 36.99
N LEU A 64 -0.76 -2.54 36.94
CA LEU A 64 -0.04 -2.36 35.66
C LEU A 64 0.27 -3.71 35.01
N LEU A 65 0.68 -4.71 35.80
CA LEU A 65 0.93 -6.05 35.29
C LEU A 65 -0.35 -6.71 34.75
N ALA A 66 -1.47 -6.64 35.51
CA ALA A 66 -2.74 -7.20 35.06
C ALA A 66 -3.27 -6.50 33.78
N ALA A 67 -3.16 -5.17 33.72
CA ALA A 67 -3.51 -4.41 32.52
C ALA A 67 -2.61 -4.77 31.33
N LEU A 68 -1.29 -4.90 31.57
CA LEU A 68 -0.34 -5.33 30.55
C LEU A 68 -0.66 -6.73 30.02
N VAL A 69 -0.97 -7.68 30.90
CA VAL A 69 -1.37 -9.04 30.50
C VAL A 69 -2.66 -9.00 29.64
N GLY A 70 -3.66 -8.21 30.03
CA GLY A 70 -4.86 -8.01 29.24
C GLY A 70 -4.57 -7.39 27.87
N TYR A 71 -3.75 -6.36 27.83
CA TYR A 71 -3.30 -5.71 26.59
C TYR A 71 -2.57 -6.68 25.66
N LEU A 72 -1.58 -7.42 26.17
CA LEU A 72 -0.82 -8.39 25.39
C LEU A 72 -1.68 -9.55 24.89
N SER A 73 -2.64 -10.01 25.72
CA SER A 73 -3.57 -11.09 25.36
C SER A 73 -4.45 -10.66 24.16
N MET A 74 -4.99 -9.44 24.19
CA MET A 74 -5.78 -8.92 23.06
C MET A 74 -4.94 -8.63 21.85
N THR A 75 -3.74 -8.07 22.04
CA THR A 75 -2.77 -7.87 20.96
C THR A 75 -2.43 -9.17 20.26
N HIS A 76 -2.11 -10.22 21.03
CA HIS A 76 -1.86 -11.54 20.47
C HIS A 76 -3.06 -12.09 19.69
N LYS A 77 -4.27 -11.97 20.24
CA LYS A 77 -5.50 -12.41 19.58
C LYS A 77 -5.72 -11.71 18.23
N VAL A 78 -5.47 -10.38 18.17
CA VAL A 78 -5.65 -9.61 16.92
C VAL A 78 -4.57 -9.98 15.91
N LEU A 79 -3.29 -10.03 16.33
CA LEU A 79 -2.16 -10.33 15.43
C LEU A 79 -2.10 -11.80 14.98
N SER A 80 -2.84 -12.69 15.66
CA SER A 80 -3.01 -14.10 15.26
C SER A 80 -4.22 -14.31 14.35
N ARG A 81 -4.91 -13.24 13.94
CA ARG A 81 -6.05 -13.35 13.01
C ARG A 81 -5.56 -13.98 11.70
N ALA A 82 -6.25 -15.03 11.28
CA ALA A 82 -6.04 -15.59 9.95
C ALA A 82 -6.58 -14.64 8.88
N ASP A 83 -6.00 -14.70 7.70
CA ASP A 83 -6.54 -14.04 6.53
C ASP A 83 -7.66 -14.93 5.97
N ASP A 84 -8.91 -14.56 6.25
CA ASP A 84 -10.12 -15.27 5.81
C ASP A 84 -10.39 -14.94 4.32
N ARG A 85 -9.49 -15.35 3.45
CA ARG A 85 -9.64 -15.14 2.00
C ARG A 85 -10.73 -16.06 1.43
N PRO A 86 -11.58 -15.55 0.52
CA PRO A 86 -12.45 -16.43 -0.25
C PRO A 86 -11.60 -17.40 -1.08
N VAL A 87 -11.81 -18.69 -0.87
CA VAL A 87 -11.14 -19.72 -1.68
C VAL A 87 -11.91 -19.90 -2.98
N SER A 88 -11.30 -19.52 -4.10
CA SER A 88 -11.85 -19.76 -5.43
C SER A 88 -11.79 -21.26 -5.77
N LYS A 89 -12.89 -21.80 -6.29
CA LYS A 89 -12.95 -23.21 -6.67
C LYS A 89 -12.65 -23.37 -8.15
N LEU A 90 -11.61 -24.12 -8.45
CA LEU A 90 -11.32 -24.54 -9.82
C LEU A 90 -12.30 -25.64 -10.23
N THR A 91 -13.06 -25.40 -11.29
CA THR A 91 -14.10 -26.33 -11.81
C THR A 91 -13.74 -26.88 -13.18
N ARG A 92 -12.87 -26.18 -13.94
CA ARG A 92 -12.44 -26.63 -15.26
C ARG A 92 -11.52 -27.84 -15.17
N SER A 93 -11.73 -28.81 -16.05
CA SER A 93 -10.80 -29.94 -16.23
C SER A 93 -9.54 -29.49 -17.02
N PRO A 94 -8.35 -30.02 -16.69
CA PRO A 94 -7.13 -29.77 -17.48
C PRO A 94 -7.22 -30.22 -18.93
N GLN A 95 -8.11 -31.15 -19.25
CA GLN A 95 -8.33 -31.66 -20.62
C GLN A 95 -9.35 -30.82 -21.41
N ASP A 96 -10.06 -29.90 -20.76
CA ASP A 96 -11.01 -29.03 -21.43
C ASP A 96 -10.25 -27.97 -22.26
N PRO A 97 -10.48 -27.91 -23.61
CA PRO A 97 -9.79 -26.94 -24.48
C PRO A 97 -10.19 -25.48 -24.19
N GLY A 98 -11.28 -25.26 -23.46
CA GLY A 98 -11.82 -23.92 -23.18
C GLY A 98 -12.55 -23.27 -24.35
N LEU A 99 -12.81 -21.98 -24.20
CA LEU A 99 -13.56 -21.17 -25.15
C LEU A 99 -12.66 -20.41 -26.16
N GLY A 100 -11.34 -20.48 -25.99
CA GLY A 100 -10.38 -19.90 -26.93
C GLY A 100 -10.01 -18.44 -26.72
N HIS A 101 -10.54 -17.75 -25.69
CA HIS A 101 -10.19 -16.37 -25.41
C HIS A 101 -8.82 -16.22 -24.72
N THR A 102 -8.21 -15.05 -24.88
CA THR A 102 -7.03 -14.65 -24.10
C THR A 102 -7.50 -13.98 -22.82
N ALA A 103 -7.01 -14.45 -21.67
CA ALA A 103 -7.23 -13.80 -20.38
C ALA A 103 -6.04 -12.91 -20.03
N VAL A 104 -6.31 -11.64 -19.73
CA VAL A 104 -5.34 -10.72 -19.12
C VAL A 104 -5.61 -10.67 -17.62
N VAL A 105 -4.74 -11.29 -16.83
CA VAL A 105 -4.75 -11.17 -15.38
C VAL A 105 -4.04 -9.87 -15.03
N TYR A 106 -4.82 -8.83 -14.77
CA TYR A 106 -4.35 -7.52 -14.37
C TYR A 106 -3.98 -7.57 -12.88
N PHE A 107 -2.69 -7.60 -12.61
CA PHE A 107 -2.13 -7.82 -11.27
C PHE A 107 -1.47 -6.56 -10.71
N THR A 108 -1.87 -6.14 -9.52
CA THR A 108 -1.35 -4.98 -8.82
C THR A 108 -1.32 -5.19 -7.29
N HIS A 109 -0.73 -4.24 -6.55
CA HIS A 109 -0.52 -4.36 -5.10
C HIS A 109 -1.83 -4.60 -4.34
N GLY A 110 -2.77 -3.69 -4.43
CA GLY A 110 -4.01 -3.74 -3.67
C GLY A 110 -3.97 -2.94 -2.38
N GLU A 111 -5.12 -2.35 -2.06
CA GLU A 111 -5.36 -1.65 -0.80
C GLU A 111 -6.86 -1.75 -0.46
N PRO A 112 -7.24 -2.10 0.78
CA PRO A 112 -8.65 -2.13 1.18
C PRO A 112 -9.31 -0.76 1.04
N GLU A 113 -10.54 -0.68 0.51
CA GLU A 113 -11.29 0.59 0.42
C GLU A 113 -11.53 1.23 1.78
N THR A 114 -11.78 0.42 2.79
CA THR A 114 -12.00 0.85 4.18
C THR A 114 -10.95 0.22 5.07
N PHE A 115 -10.71 0.84 6.21
CA PHE A 115 -9.73 0.33 7.17
C PHE A 115 -9.94 -1.16 7.47
N ASP A 116 -8.98 -1.99 7.09
CA ASP A 116 -8.78 -3.37 7.58
C ASP A 116 -7.29 -3.55 7.91
N PRO A 117 -6.95 -3.95 9.13
CA PRO A 117 -5.57 -4.14 9.54
C PRO A 117 -4.94 -5.45 9.02
N ILE A 118 -5.68 -6.30 8.28
CA ILE A 118 -5.22 -7.66 7.95
C ILE A 118 -3.94 -7.66 7.11
N GLY A 119 -3.80 -6.74 6.15
CA GLY A 119 -2.59 -6.60 5.36
C GLY A 119 -1.36 -6.33 6.24
N TRP A 120 -1.46 -5.38 7.17
CA TRP A 120 -0.39 -5.09 8.13
C TRP A 120 -0.15 -6.20 9.15
N ILE A 121 -1.19 -6.96 9.53
CA ILE A 121 -1.02 -8.15 10.38
C ILE A 121 -0.19 -9.21 9.65
N ASN A 122 -0.43 -9.43 8.37
CA ASN A 122 0.36 -10.32 7.53
C ASN A 122 1.80 -9.81 7.37
N GLN A 123 1.98 -8.51 7.10
CA GLN A 123 3.29 -7.86 6.99
C GLN A 123 4.12 -7.99 8.29
N PHE A 124 3.51 -7.80 9.46
CA PHE A 124 4.20 -8.02 10.74
C PHE A 124 4.65 -9.47 10.92
N ARG A 125 3.88 -10.42 10.42
CA ARG A 125 4.23 -11.84 10.49
C ARG A 125 5.41 -12.15 9.58
N GLU A 126 5.41 -11.62 8.38
CA GLU A 126 6.52 -11.73 7.43
C GLU A 126 7.81 -11.13 8.00
N PHE A 127 7.74 -9.91 8.55
CA PHE A 127 8.90 -9.29 9.22
C PHE A 127 9.42 -10.13 10.40
N ASP A 128 8.53 -10.73 11.20
CA ASP A 128 8.94 -11.61 12.30
C ASP A 128 9.64 -12.88 11.77
N GLU A 129 9.15 -13.48 10.70
CA GLU A 129 9.75 -14.67 10.05
C GLU A 129 11.12 -14.35 9.47
N GLN A 130 11.26 -13.18 8.84
CA GLN A 130 12.52 -12.69 8.27
C GLN A 130 13.44 -12.01 9.30
N LYS A 131 13.00 -11.89 10.56
CA LYS A 131 13.74 -11.24 11.66
C LYS A 131 14.04 -9.75 11.41
N ILE A 132 13.19 -9.07 10.68
CA ILE A 132 13.29 -7.62 10.41
C ILE A 132 12.73 -6.84 11.62
N PRO A 133 13.55 -6.02 12.31
CA PRO A 133 13.12 -5.30 13.51
C PRO A 133 12.33 -4.03 13.14
N PHE A 134 11.10 -4.18 12.64
CA PHE A 134 10.30 -3.03 12.20
C PHE A 134 9.52 -2.37 13.35
N VAL A 135 8.54 -3.07 13.93
CA VAL A 135 7.72 -2.57 15.03
C VAL A 135 7.67 -3.60 16.17
N PRO A 136 8.14 -3.26 17.39
CA PRO A 136 8.05 -4.15 18.53
C PRO A 136 6.61 -4.61 18.79
N PHE A 137 6.40 -5.86 19.18
CA PHE A 137 5.08 -6.48 19.38
C PHE A 137 4.13 -5.62 20.21
N ILE A 138 4.63 -5.04 21.32
CA ILE A 138 3.85 -4.18 22.22
C ILE A 138 3.38 -2.87 21.54
N ALA A 139 4.09 -2.40 20.52
CA ALA A 139 3.79 -1.16 19.83
C ALA A 139 2.87 -1.35 18.59
N ARG A 140 2.69 -2.57 18.09
CA ARG A 140 1.88 -2.88 16.92
C ARG A 140 0.43 -2.39 16.99
N PRO A 141 -0.31 -2.47 18.13
CA PRO A 141 -1.64 -1.89 18.23
C PRO A 141 -1.66 -0.37 18.00
N PHE A 142 -0.64 0.36 18.43
CA PHE A 142 -0.53 1.79 18.16
C PHE A 142 -0.25 2.09 16.68
N PHE A 143 0.55 1.25 16.02
CA PHE A 143 0.76 1.33 14.58
C PHE A 143 -0.56 1.12 13.82
N ILE A 144 -1.33 0.08 14.16
CA ILE A 144 -2.66 -0.18 13.58
C ILE A 144 -3.61 0.99 13.84
N TYR A 145 -3.55 1.59 15.04
CA TYR A 145 -4.32 2.79 15.36
C TYR A 145 -3.93 3.98 14.47
N SER A 146 -2.64 4.19 14.20
CA SER A 146 -2.18 5.26 13.31
C SER A 146 -2.68 5.06 11.88
N LEU A 147 -2.65 3.83 11.36
CA LEU A 147 -3.23 3.47 10.07
C LEU A 147 -4.74 3.79 10.03
N ARG A 148 -5.50 3.41 11.06
CA ARG A 148 -6.92 3.75 11.15
C ARG A 148 -7.17 5.26 11.10
N LYS A 149 -6.31 6.06 11.74
CA LYS A 149 -6.43 7.54 11.67
C LYS A 149 -6.28 8.04 10.24
N LYS A 150 -5.37 7.49 9.45
CA LYS A 150 -5.18 7.85 8.05
C LYS A 150 -6.48 7.61 7.26
N TYR A 151 -7.08 6.42 7.39
CA TYR A 151 -8.36 6.12 6.78
C TYR A 151 -9.50 7.02 7.24
N LEU A 152 -9.55 7.41 8.52
CA LEU A 152 -10.55 8.35 9.02
C LEU A 152 -10.39 9.77 8.44
N GLN A 153 -9.18 10.17 8.05
CA GLN A 153 -8.93 11.48 7.46
C GLN A 153 -9.16 11.49 5.94
N VAL A 154 -8.73 10.45 5.24
CA VAL A 154 -8.94 10.30 3.79
C VAL A 154 -10.40 9.89 3.48
N GLY A 155 -11.07 9.20 4.42
CA GLY A 155 -12.39 8.62 4.27
C GLY A 155 -12.33 7.19 3.75
N LYS A 156 -12.00 7.01 2.47
CA LYS A 156 -11.80 5.69 1.85
C LYS A 156 -10.65 5.76 0.85
N SER A 157 -10.01 4.62 0.60
CA SER A 157 -9.06 4.50 -0.50
C SER A 157 -9.79 4.36 -1.83
N ASP A 158 -9.36 5.12 -2.84
CA ASP A 158 -9.85 5.00 -4.21
C ASP A 158 -9.04 4.00 -5.05
N HIS A 159 -8.07 3.30 -4.46
CA HIS A 159 -7.16 2.39 -5.14
C HIS A 159 -7.90 1.36 -6.00
N ARG A 160 -8.81 0.59 -5.41
CA ARG A 160 -9.62 -0.41 -6.11
C ARG A 160 -10.46 0.20 -7.24
N SER A 161 -11.18 1.29 -6.95
CA SER A 161 -12.07 1.93 -7.93
C SER A 161 -11.29 2.51 -9.11
N THR A 162 -10.09 3.01 -8.86
CA THR A 162 -9.17 3.51 -9.90
C THR A 162 -8.70 2.38 -10.80
N HIS A 163 -8.24 1.25 -10.25
CA HIS A 163 -7.84 0.09 -11.06
C HIS A 163 -9.00 -0.49 -11.87
N GLN A 164 -10.23 -0.46 -11.34
CA GLN A 164 -11.41 -0.83 -12.13
C GLN A 164 -11.68 0.12 -13.30
N LYS A 165 -11.38 1.42 -13.16
CA LYS A 165 -11.44 2.37 -14.29
C LYS A 165 -10.34 2.09 -15.31
N MET A 166 -9.11 1.85 -14.84
CA MET A 166 -7.98 1.51 -15.71
C MET A 166 -8.27 0.27 -16.57
N ILE A 167 -8.85 -0.77 -15.98
CA ILE A 167 -9.26 -1.97 -16.72
C ILE A 167 -10.30 -1.63 -17.78
N ARG A 168 -11.34 -0.86 -17.44
CA ARG A 168 -12.33 -0.44 -18.44
C ARG A 168 -11.70 0.34 -19.59
N SER A 169 -10.76 1.22 -19.30
CA SER A 169 -10.02 1.96 -20.34
C SER A 169 -9.18 1.04 -21.21
N LEU A 170 -8.59 -0.03 -20.65
CA LEU A 170 -7.89 -1.06 -21.41
C LEU A 170 -8.86 -1.87 -22.28
N GLU A 171 -9.98 -2.34 -21.73
CA GLU A 171 -11.02 -3.05 -22.48
C GLU A 171 -11.53 -2.23 -23.67
N ASP A 172 -11.80 -0.94 -23.44
CA ASP A 172 -12.22 -0.02 -24.50
C ASP A 172 -11.13 0.14 -25.58
N ALA A 173 -9.86 0.23 -25.19
CA ALA A 173 -8.74 0.35 -26.13
C ALA A 173 -8.61 -0.91 -27.02
N PHE A 174 -8.69 -2.11 -26.41
CA PHE A 174 -8.68 -3.37 -27.18
C PHE A 174 -9.88 -3.51 -28.10
N TYR A 175 -11.08 -3.15 -27.61
CA TYR A 175 -12.30 -3.17 -28.42
C TYR A 175 -12.22 -2.23 -29.62
N GLN A 176 -11.67 -1.03 -29.47
CA GLN A 176 -11.47 -0.06 -30.56
C GLN A 176 -10.50 -0.58 -31.63
N GLU A 177 -9.56 -1.44 -31.28
CA GLU A 177 -8.66 -2.13 -32.23
C GLU A 177 -9.27 -3.39 -32.84
N GLY A 178 -10.53 -3.71 -32.49
CA GLY A 178 -11.27 -4.85 -33.02
C GLY A 178 -11.08 -6.15 -32.27
N ASP A 179 -10.36 -6.14 -31.13
CA ASP A 179 -10.27 -7.30 -30.26
C ASP A 179 -11.49 -7.37 -29.34
N THR A 180 -12.36 -8.34 -29.61
CA THR A 180 -13.54 -8.65 -28.80
C THR A 180 -13.39 -9.93 -27.99
N THR A 181 -12.23 -10.56 -28.03
CA THR A 181 -11.96 -11.88 -27.44
C THR A 181 -11.14 -11.81 -26.16
N THR A 182 -10.32 -10.78 -25.99
CA THR A 182 -9.53 -10.58 -24.79
C THR A 182 -10.42 -10.19 -23.60
N ARG A 183 -10.22 -10.84 -22.46
CA ARG A 183 -10.96 -10.59 -21.21
C ARG A 183 -10.02 -10.25 -20.09
N PHE A 184 -10.39 -9.26 -19.26
CA PHE A 184 -9.58 -8.77 -18.15
C PHE A 184 -10.07 -9.33 -16.82
N TYR A 185 -9.14 -9.74 -15.96
CA TYR A 185 -9.37 -10.29 -14.64
C TYR A 185 -8.54 -9.50 -13.63
N LEU A 186 -9.21 -8.65 -12.84
CA LEU A 186 -8.54 -7.85 -11.81
C LEU A 186 -8.04 -8.72 -10.68
N SER A 187 -6.81 -8.49 -10.24
CA SER A 187 -6.25 -9.13 -9.06
C SER A 187 -5.35 -8.20 -8.25
N PHE A 188 -5.35 -8.42 -6.95
CA PHE A 188 -4.59 -7.67 -5.97
C PHE A 188 -3.76 -8.59 -5.09
N LEU A 189 -2.55 -8.18 -4.76
CA LEU A 189 -1.72 -8.91 -3.80
C LEU A 189 -2.33 -8.86 -2.39
N ASP A 190 -2.72 -7.67 -1.91
CA ASP A 190 -3.17 -7.43 -0.54
C ASP A 190 -4.68 -7.18 -0.41
N ASP A 191 -5.43 -7.39 -1.48
CA ASP A 191 -6.89 -7.28 -1.49
C ASP A 191 -7.52 -8.39 -2.35
N ASN A 192 -8.85 -8.53 -2.34
CA ASN A 192 -9.54 -9.52 -3.17
C ASN A 192 -10.05 -8.91 -4.48
N PRO A 193 -10.07 -9.70 -5.57
CA PRO A 193 -9.57 -11.07 -5.70
C PRO A 193 -8.04 -11.14 -5.72
N ARG A 194 -7.49 -12.25 -5.21
CA ARG A 194 -6.04 -12.52 -5.22
C ARG A 194 -5.60 -13.05 -6.59
N PRO A 195 -4.28 -13.07 -6.90
CA PRO A 195 -3.78 -13.54 -8.20
C PRO A 195 -4.21 -14.96 -8.57
N ASP A 196 -4.14 -15.89 -7.62
CA ASP A 196 -4.61 -17.27 -7.78
C ASP A 196 -6.12 -17.34 -8.09
N ALA A 197 -6.92 -16.55 -7.40
CA ALA A 197 -8.37 -16.49 -7.60
C ALA A 197 -8.73 -15.95 -8.99
N ALA A 198 -8.03 -14.92 -9.48
CA ALA A 198 -8.24 -14.35 -10.79
C ALA A 198 -7.87 -15.35 -11.91
N VAL A 199 -6.76 -16.07 -11.75
CA VAL A 199 -6.37 -17.14 -12.68
C VAL A 199 -7.39 -18.28 -12.68
N ILE A 200 -7.84 -18.73 -11.51
CA ILE A 200 -8.89 -19.76 -11.39
C ILE A 200 -10.16 -19.31 -12.12
N GLN A 201 -10.56 -18.04 -11.95
CA GLN A 201 -11.71 -17.52 -12.67
C GLN A 201 -11.50 -17.52 -14.18
N ALA A 202 -10.35 -17.03 -14.66
CA ALA A 202 -10.01 -17.03 -16.08
C ALA A 202 -10.03 -18.44 -16.68
N LEU A 203 -9.50 -19.42 -15.95
CA LEU A 203 -9.55 -20.84 -16.37
C LEU A 203 -10.97 -21.38 -16.42
N ASN A 204 -11.78 -21.13 -15.38
CA ASN A 204 -13.19 -21.55 -15.33
C ASN A 204 -14.02 -20.93 -16.47
N ASP A 205 -13.69 -19.69 -16.86
CA ASP A 205 -14.33 -18.99 -17.98
C ASP A 205 -13.82 -19.46 -19.35
N GLY A 206 -12.89 -20.44 -19.38
CA GLY A 206 -12.44 -21.11 -20.60
C GLY A 206 -11.29 -20.41 -21.31
N ALA A 207 -10.43 -19.66 -20.61
CA ALA A 207 -9.24 -19.07 -21.20
C ALA A 207 -8.32 -20.12 -21.81
N SER A 208 -7.81 -19.88 -23.04
CA SER A 208 -6.85 -20.73 -23.73
C SER A 208 -5.41 -20.21 -23.67
N ARG A 209 -5.25 -18.97 -23.32
CA ARG A 209 -3.96 -18.26 -23.11
C ARG A 209 -4.11 -17.29 -21.96
N ILE A 210 -3.03 -17.07 -21.20
CA ILE A 210 -3.01 -16.13 -20.08
C ILE A 210 -1.85 -15.16 -20.26
N VAL A 211 -2.16 -13.86 -20.17
CA VAL A 211 -1.19 -12.78 -20.02
C VAL A 211 -1.30 -12.26 -18.59
N VAL A 212 -0.22 -12.27 -17.84
CA VAL A 212 -0.14 -11.64 -16.52
C VAL A 212 0.40 -10.23 -16.72
N SER A 213 -0.46 -9.24 -16.56
CA SER A 213 -0.09 -7.82 -16.65
C SER A 213 0.32 -7.32 -15.26
N GLU A 214 1.63 -7.14 -15.08
CA GLU A 214 2.23 -6.70 -13.82
C GLU A 214 2.18 -5.18 -13.72
N VAL A 215 1.15 -4.64 -13.07
CA VAL A 215 0.95 -3.18 -12.92
C VAL A 215 1.67 -2.69 -11.66
N PHE A 216 2.98 -2.85 -11.70
CA PHE A 216 3.96 -2.39 -10.73
C PHE A 216 5.05 -1.57 -11.44
N LEU A 217 5.76 -0.76 -10.69
CA LEU A 217 6.92 -0.06 -11.26
C LEU A 217 8.11 -1.00 -11.42
N THR A 218 8.36 -1.86 -10.46
CA THR A 218 9.60 -2.66 -10.32
C THR A 218 9.33 -4.13 -10.06
N ASP A 219 10.29 -4.99 -10.37
CA ASP A 219 10.36 -6.33 -9.82
C ASP A 219 10.69 -6.27 -8.33
N SER A 220 9.93 -7.02 -7.52
CA SER A 220 10.03 -7.01 -6.07
C SER A 220 9.58 -8.35 -5.47
N ASN A 221 9.71 -8.52 -4.15
CA ASN A 221 9.11 -9.64 -3.43
C ASN A 221 7.59 -9.73 -3.69
N HIS A 222 6.90 -8.59 -3.77
CA HIS A 222 5.46 -8.53 -4.06
C HIS A 222 5.11 -9.09 -5.44
N THR A 223 5.87 -8.73 -6.48
CA THR A 223 5.66 -9.30 -7.81
C THR A 223 6.00 -10.79 -7.85
N ALA A 224 7.04 -11.22 -7.15
CA ALA A 224 7.41 -12.62 -7.04
C ALA A 224 6.33 -13.44 -6.33
N GLU A 225 5.80 -12.97 -5.19
CA GLU A 225 4.71 -13.64 -4.47
C GLU A 225 3.48 -13.83 -5.35
N GLY A 226 3.05 -12.80 -6.07
CA GLY A 226 1.90 -12.90 -6.97
C GLY A 226 2.14 -13.86 -8.13
N LYS A 227 3.35 -13.85 -8.72
CA LYS A 227 3.74 -14.81 -9.77
C LYS A 227 3.71 -16.25 -9.26
N ASP A 228 4.16 -16.49 -8.02
CA ASP A 228 4.13 -17.82 -7.39
C ASP A 228 2.69 -18.30 -7.15
N GLN A 229 1.79 -17.42 -6.72
CA GLN A 229 0.37 -17.76 -6.57
C GLN A 229 -0.23 -18.18 -7.92
N ILE A 230 0.06 -17.45 -8.99
CA ILE A 230 -0.38 -17.74 -10.36
C ILE A 230 0.22 -19.06 -10.86
N ALA A 231 1.53 -19.23 -10.71
CA ALA A 231 2.26 -20.40 -11.20
C ALA A 231 1.71 -21.71 -10.58
N ARG A 232 1.46 -21.74 -9.27
CA ARG A 232 0.85 -22.89 -8.59
C ARG A 232 -0.48 -23.34 -9.17
N VAL A 233 -1.31 -22.41 -9.60
CA VAL A 233 -2.59 -22.75 -10.27
C VAL A 233 -2.32 -23.31 -11.65
N LEU A 234 -1.40 -22.72 -12.42
CA LEU A 234 -1.08 -23.09 -13.79
C LEU A 234 -0.33 -24.42 -13.91
N GLU A 235 0.34 -24.90 -12.85
CA GLU A 235 0.91 -26.25 -12.80
C GLU A 235 -0.10 -27.34 -13.17
N GLY A 236 -1.37 -27.15 -12.80
CA GLY A 236 -2.46 -28.04 -13.19
C GLY A 236 -2.89 -27.93 -14.66
N PHE A 237 -2.41 -26.93 -15.41
CA PHE A 237 -2.82 -26.63 -16.80
C PHE A 237 -1.62 -26.43 -17.73
N PRO A 238 -0.73 -27.41 -17.91
CA PRO A 238 0.52 -27.24 -18.66
C PRO A 238 0.30 -26.92 -20.15
N ASN A 239 -0.88 -27.18 -20.70
CA ASN A 239 -1.24 -26.89 -22.08
C ASN A 239 -1.73 -25.44 -22.30
N ILE A 240 -1.95 -24.65 -21.24
CA ILE A 240 -2.35 -23.26 -21.34
C ILE A 240 -1.09 -22.40 -21.22
N PRO A 241 -0.63 -21.78 -22.31
CA PRO A 241 0.55 -20.92 -22.27
C PRO A 241 0.26 -19.65 -21.46
N ALA A 242 1.22 -19.26 -20.64
CA ALA A 242 1.20 -18.01 -19.90
C ALA A 242 2.39 -17.13 -20.30
N ARG A 243 2.18 -15.82 -20.32
CA ARG A 243 3.20 -14.79 -20.57
C ARG A 243 3.07 -13.71 -19.50
N TYR A 244 4.21 -13.22 -19.04
CA TYR A 244 4.30 -12.15 -18.06
C TYR A 244 4.81 -10.89 -18.73
N THR A 245 4.19 -9.75 -18.47
CA THR A 245 4.59 -8.47 -19.10
C THR A 245 5.88 -7.91 -18.52
N GLY A 246 6.23 -8.33 -17.30
CA GLY A 246 7.15 -7.60 -16.45
C GLY A 246 6.57 -6.24 -15.99
N PRO A 247 7.27 -5.58 -15.05
CA PRO A 247 6.87 -4.27 -14.52
C PRO A 247 7.14 -3.13 -15.52
N LEU A 248 6.83 -1.89 -15.11
CA LEU A 248 6.78 -0.71 -15.98
C LEU A 248 8.01 0.20 -15.92
N HIS A 249 9.08 -0.16 -15.17
CA HIS A 249 10.26 0.68 -14.94
C HIS A 249 11.00 1.11 -16.21
N ASP A 250 10.85 0.40 -17.31
CA ASP A 250 11.46 0.68 -18.61
C ASP A 250 10.52 1.38 -19.60
N SER A 251 9.25 1.59 -19.23
CA SER A 251 8.26 2.22 -20.11
C SER A 251 8.55 3.70 -20.36
N LEU A 252 8.90 4.05 -21.59
CA LEU A 252 9.08 5.44 -22.02
C LEU A 252 7.74 6.20 -21.99
N THR A 253 6.65 5.55 -22.30
CA THR A 253 5.30 6.13 -22.29
C THR A 253 4.92 6.56 -20.87
N LEU A 254 5.21 5.73 -19.85
CA LEU A 254 4.99 6.09 -18.46
C LEU A 254 5.89 7.25 -18.00
N GLN A 255 7.17 7.28 -18.43
CA GLN A 255 8.08 8.39 -18.14
C GLN A 255 7.55 9.71 -18.71
N ARG A 256 7.06 9.70 -19.94
CA ARG A 256 6.46 10.87 -20.62
C ARG A 256 5.18 11.34 -19.91
N MET A 257 4.37 10.44 -19.39
CA MET A 257 3.15 10.78 -18.64
C MET A 257 3.46 11.74 -17.49
N LEU A 258 4.53 11.49 -16.72
CA LEU A 258 4.90 12.34 -15.59
C LEU A 258 5.30 13.75 -16.06
N LEU A 259 6.09 13.86 -17.12
CA LEU A 259 6.48 15.14 -17.72
C LEU A 259 5.27 15.91 -18.23
N GLU A 260 4.41 15.27 -19.03
CA GLU A 260 3.25 15.93 -19.62
C GLU A 260 2.24 16.39 -18.55
N ARG A 261 2.07 15.58 -17.49
CA ARG A 261 1.20 15.93 -16.35
C ARG A 261 1.75 17.13 -15.60
N ALA A 262 3.06 17.21 -15.36
CA ALA A 262 3.68 18.37 -14.75
C ALA A 262 3.49 19.63 -15.61
N ASN A 263 3.75 19.54 -16.92
CA ASN A 263 3.60 20.68 -17.83
C ASN A 263 2.15 21.20 -17.91
N ARG A 264 1.16 20.32 -17.80
CA ARG A 264 -0.26 20.72 -17.72
C ARG A 264 -0.64 21.40 -16.40
N ASN A 265 0.10 21.16 -15.34
CA ASN A 265 -0.21 21.65 -13.98
C ASN A 265 0.76 22.73 -13.49
N ASN A 266 1.80 23.06 -14.25
CA ASN A 266 2.73 24.13 -13.95
C ASN A 266 2.06 25.49 -14.15
N ASN A 267 2.17 26.36 -13.12
CA ASN A 267 1.62 27.73 -13.16
C ASN A 267 2.64 28.75 -13.69
N PHE A 268 3.90 28.40 -13.80
CA PHE A 268 4.98 29.32 -14.15
C PHE A 268 5.50 29.08 -15.57
N VAL A 269 5.64 30.17 -16.34
CA VAL A 269 6.32 30.11 -17.64
C VAL A 269 7.81 29.84 -17.44
N ASP A 270 8.42 30.44 -16.40
CA ASP A 270 9.81 30.20 -16.03
C ASP A 270 9.96 28.93 -15.22
N LYS A 271 10.38 27.86 -15.89
CA LYS A 271 10.62 26.54 -15.30
C LYS A 271 11.75 26.52 -14.26
N ASN A 272 12.59 27.57 -14.18
CA ASN A 272 13.59 27.69 -13.11
C ASN A 272 12.96 27.94 -11.74
N LYS A 273 11.72 28.40 -11.68
CA LYS A 273 10.97 28.64 -10.45
C LYS A 273 10.16 27.43 -9.97
N VAL A 274 10.23 26.33 -10.71
CA VAL A 274 9.47 25.11 -10.43
C VAL A 274 10.39 23.99 -9.98
N GLY A 275 10.09 23.41 -8.83
CA GLY A 275 10.74 22.20 -8.33
C GLY A 275 9.95 20.96 -8.71
N ILE A 276 10.66 19.91 -9.11
CA ILE A 276 10.06 18.59 -9.38
C ILE A 276 10.61 17.60 -8.36
N LEU A 277 9.73 16.96 -7.62
CA LEU A 277 10.07 15.95 -6.63
C LEU A 277 9.38 14.62 -6.95
N LEU A 278 10.18 13.60 -7.25
CA LEU A 278 9.70 12.23 -7.46
C LEU A 278 9.88 11.43 -6.17
N VAL A 279 8.77 11.13 -5.50
CA VAL A 279 8.78 10.39 -4.23
C VAL A 279 8.58 8.91 -4.53
N GLY A 280 9.56 8.10 -4.13
CA GLY A 280 9.51 6.65 -4.19
C GLY A 280 9.02 6.04 -2.88
N HIS A 281 8.69 4.75 -2.93
CA HIS A 281 8.25 4.03 -1.73
C HIS A 281 9.41 3.79 -0.77
N GLY A 282 10.46 3.14 -1.25
CA GLY A 282 11.56 2.62 -0.44
C GLY A 282 11.24 1.26 0.18
N GLN A 283 12.29 0.50 0.49
CA GLN A 283 12.19 -0.78 1.18
C GLN A 283 13.28 -0.90 2.25
N PRO A 284 13.10 -1.80 3.26
CA PRO A 284 14.13 -2.07 4.27
C PRO A 284 15.44 -2.54 3.64
N ASP A 285 16.58 -2.25 4.29
CA ASP A 285 17.91 -2.65 3.79
C ASP A 285 18.07 -4.18 3.71
N GLU A 286 17.37 -4.94 4.55
CA GLU A 286 17.32 -6.40 4.52
C GLU A 286 16.70 -6.91 3.22
N TRP A 287 15.66 -6.26 2.75
CA TRP A 287 15.03 -6.58 1.46
C TRP A 287 15.87 -6.15 0.26
N ASP A 288 16.64 -5.06 0.37
CA ASP A 288 17.60 -4.68 -0.67
C ASP A 288 18.68 -5.75 -0.91
N GLN A 289 19.01 -6.55 0.11
CA GLN A 289 19.96 -7.66 -0.06
C GLN A 289 19.35 -8.84 -0.82
N GLU A 290 18.07 -9.09 -0.64
CA GLU A 290 17.34 -10.17 -1.31
C GLU A 290 16.79 -9.73 -2.68
N TRP A 291 16.28 -8.48 -2.74
CA TRP A 291 15.64 -7.89 -3.93
C TRP A 291 16.28 -6.54 -4.31
N PRO A 292 17.59 -6.50 -4.64
CA PRO A 292 18.28 -5.24 -4.98
C PRO A 292 17.71 -4.58 -6.22
N THR A 293 17.14 -5.36 -7.13
CA THR A 293 16.54 -4.94 -8.39
C THR A 293 15.41 -3.94 -8.20
N GLU A 294 14.64 -4.04 -7.11
CA GLU A 294 13.53 -3.11 -6.83
C GLU A 294 14.05 -1.67 -6.72
N THR A 295 14.99 -1.43 -5.82
CA THR A 295 15.56 -0.09 -5.61
C THR A 295 16.33 0.41 -6.84
N GLU A 296 17.08 -0.46 -7.51
CA GLU A 296 17.83 -0.10 -8.72
C GLU A 296 16.89 0.31 -9.87
N GLN A 297 15.84 -0.44 -10.14
CA GLN A 297 14.86 -0.14 -11.18
C GLN A 297 14.08 1.14 -10.86
N GLU A 298 13.68 1.33 -9.60
CA GLU A 298 12.96 2.53 -9.18
C GLU A 298 13.83 3.79 -9.31
N ILE A 299 15.08 3.75 -8.86
CA ILE A 299 16.04 4.86 -9.03
C ILE A 299 16.27 5.12 -10.51
N SER A 300 16.55 4.08 -11.30
CA SER A 300 16.80 4.22 -12.74
C SER A 300 15.62 4.86 -13.46
N PHE A 301 14.39 4.43 -13.20
CA PHE A 301 13.17 5.02 -13.75
C PHE A 301 13.08 6.50 -13.41
N ARG A 302 13.16 6.85 -12.13
CA ARG A 302 13.02 8.23 -11.67
C ARG A 302 14.12 9.15 -12.21
N LEU A 303 15.36 8.68 -12.32
CA LEU A 303 16.45 9.45 -12.92
C LEU A 303 16.21 9.72 -14.43
N LYS A 304 15.68 8.74 -15.18
CA LYS A 304 15.29 8.94 -16.58
C LYS A 304 14.17 9.98 -16.71
N VAL A 305 13.18 9.91 -15.82
CA VAL A 305 12.11 10.92 -15.77
C VAL A 305 12.68 12.32 -15.51
N LEU A 306 13.58 12.48 -14.52
CA LEU A 306 14.24 13.77 -14.27
C LEU A 306 15.06 14.24 -15.48
N GLY A 307 15.69 13.33 -16.22
CA GLY A 307 16.38 13.67 -17.49
C GLY A 307 15.43 14.23 -18.55
N HIS A 308 14.18 13.75 -18.61
CA HIS A 308 13.18 14.35 -19.50
C HIS A 308 12.79 15.76 -19.05
N PHE A 309 12.66 16.02 -17.74
CA PHE A 309 12.41 17.36 -17.21
C PHE A 309 13.56 18.32 -17.51
N GLU A 310 14.83 17.89 -17.32
CA GLU A 310 16.03 18.68 -17.65
C GLU A 310 16.02 19.04 -19.15
N THR A 311 15.75 18.08 -20.03
CA THR A 311 15.67 18.28 -21.49
C THR A 311 14.53 19.24 -21.87
N ASP A 312 13.44 19.23 -21.13
CA ASP A 312 12.27 20.10 -21.34
C ASP A 312 12.45 21.52 -20.73
N GLY A 313 13.62 21.82 -20.18
CA GLY A 313 14.04 23.14 -19.73
C GLY A 313 13.78 23.43 -18.25
N TYR A 314 13.48 22.45 -17.43
CA TYR A 314 13.50 22.60 -15.98
C TYR A 314 14.95 22.66 -15.46
N ASN A 315 15.19 23.48 -14.44
CA ASN A 315 16.52 23.61 -13.86
C ASN A 315 16.90 22.33 -13.10
N LYS A 316 18.01 21.72 -13.48
CA LYS A 316 18.54 20.49 -12.87
C LYS A 316 18.66 20.56 -11.34
N GLU A 317 19.04 21.73 -10.80
CA GLU A 317 19.18 21.96 -9.35
C GLU A 317 17.84 21.88 -8.58
N ASN A 318 16.73 21.98 -9.32
CA ASN A 318 15.35 21.94 -8.81
C ASN A 318 14.65 20.61 -9.14
N LEU A 319 15.41 19.59 -9.56
CA LEU A 319 14.95 18.23 -9.82
C LEU A 319 15.50 17.27 -8.78
N SER A 320 14.65 16.50 -8.08
CA SER A 320 15.16 15.60 -7.06
C SER A 320 14.30 14.35 -6.88
N LEU A 321 14.94 13.35 -6.29
CA LEU A 321 14.30 12.14 -5.74
C LEU A 321 14.16 12.29 -4.23
N ALA A 322 13.10 11.71 -3.67
CA ALA A 322 12.95 11.50 -2.24
C ALA A 322 12.28 10.14 -1.98
N TRP A 323 12.26 9.73 -0.73
CA TRP A 323 11.71 8.45 -0.31
C TRP A 323 10.65 8.65 0.77
N MET A 324 9.58 7.89 0.66
CA MET A 324 8.53 7.89 1.67
C MET A 324 8.99 7.19 2.95
N GLU A 325 9.52 5.96 2.82
CA GLU A 325 9.93 5.12 3.94
C GLU A 325 11.37 4.62 3.78
N PHE A 326 11.93 4.07 4.81
CA PHE A 326 13.21 3.33 4.93
C PHE A 326 14.46 4.03 4.43
N LYS A 327 14.42 4.86 3.41
CA LYS A 327 15.57 5.46 2.73
C LYS A 327 15.60 6.98 2.82
N GLU A 328 16.78 7.56 2.54
CA GLU A 328 17.01 9.00 2.43
C GLU A 328 17.34 9.39 0.96
N PRO A 329 17.12 10.66 0.59
CA PRO A 329 16.59 11.79 1.38
C PRO A 329 15.06 11.76 1.56
N LYS A 330 14.57 12.42 2.60
CA LYS A 330 13.13 12.63 2.81
C LYS A 330 12.61 13.86 2.04
N PRO A 331 11.30 13.91 1.72
CA PRO A 331 10.71 15.02 0.95
C PRO A 331 11.01 16.40 1.51
N ALA A 332 10.84 16.60 2.82
CA ALA A 332 11.03 17.91 3.45
C ALA A 332 12.43 18.49 3.24
N GLU A 333 13.47 17.66 3.32
CA GLU A 333 14.87 18.08 3.10
C GLU A 333 15.07 18.65 1.69
N LYS A 334 14.54 17.96 0.67
CA LYS A 334 14.67 18.40 -0.73
C LYS A 334 13.86 19.64 -1.05
N ILE A 335 12.69 19.76 -0.45
CA ILE A 335 11.85 20.96 -0.60
C ILE A 335 12.53 22.17 0.00
N GLU A 336 13.12 22.07 1.19
CA GLU A 336 13.88 23.16 1.81
C GLU A 336 15.11 23.57 0.98
N GLN A 337 15.73 22.63 0.26
CA GLN A 337 16.78 22.93 -0.70
C GLN A 337 16.24 23.70 -1.90
N PHE A 338 15.10 23.31 -2.47
CA PHE A 338 14.46 24.01 -3.59
C PHE A 338 14.09 25.45 -3.22
N VAL A 339 13.56 25.66 -2.01
CA VAL A 339 13.29 27.02 -1.50
C VAL A 339 14.54 27.88 -1.49
N LYS A 340 15.70 27.34 -1.07
CA LYS A 340 16.99 28.05 -1.10
C LYS A 340 17.45 28.38 -2.52
N ASN A 341 17.08 27.56 -3.50
CA ASN A 341 17.38 27.79 -4.92
C ASN A 341 16.43 28.79 -5.59
N GLY A 342 15.45 29.35 -4.86
CA GLY A 342 14.49 30.33 -5.37
C GLY A 342 13.28 29.72 -6.09
N VAL A 343 12.99 28.42 -5.86
CA VAL A 343 11.76 27.78 -6.32
C VAL A 343 10.55 28.43 -5.63
N GLU A 344 9.48 28.67 -6.39
CA GLU A 344 8.23 29.24 -5.91
C GLU A 344 7.06 28.24 -5.97
N GLU A 345 7.17 27.20 -6.81
CA GLU A 345 6.19 26.12 -6.94
C GLU A 345 6.86 24.75 -6.91
N LEU A 346 6.30 23.83 -6.10
CA LEU A 346 6.67 22.44 -6.07
C LEU A 346 5.59 21.59 -6.75
N LEU A 347 5.99 20.80 -7.75
CA LEU A 347 5.19 19.71 -8.29
C LEU A 347 5.78 18.40 -7.81
N TYR A 348 4.98 17.57 -7.12
CA TYR A 348 5.49 16.29 -6.63
C TYR A 348 4.60 15.13 -7.02
N PHE A 349 5.24 13.97 -7.20
CA PHE A 349 4.61 12.74 -7.64
C PHE A 349 4.90 11.60 -6.67
N PRO A 350 3.90 10.79 -6.28
CA PRO A 350 4.09 9.44 -5.79
C PRO A 350 4.47 8.53 -6.96
N ALA A 351 5.73 8.59 -7.39
CA ALA A 351 6.17 8.11 -8.71
C ALA A 351 6.08 6.60 -8.90
N ALA A 352 6.14 5.81 -7.81
CA ALA A 352 6.07 4.36 -7.84
C ALA A 352 4.64 3.80 -7.60
N ILE A 353 3.64 4.66 -7.46
CA ILE A 353 2.26 4.27 -7.09
C ILE A 353 1.36 4.28 -8.32
N SER A 354 0.75 3.12 -8.63
CA SER A 354 -0.07 2.94 -9.81
C SER A 354 -1.46 3.59 -9.71
N ALA A 355 -2.06 3.63 -8.53
CA ALA A 355 -3.34 4.25 -8.28
C ALA A 355 -3.36 4.98 -6.94
N ASP A 356 -4.16 6.04 -6.83
CA ASP A 356 -4.28 6.80 -5.60
C ASP A 356 -4.70 5.90 -4.43
N SER A 357 -3.95 6.02 -3.35
CA SER A 357 -3.96 5.18 -2.16
C SER A 357 -3.76 6.04 -0.91
N ILE A 358 -3.82 5.45 0.28
CA ILE A 358 -3.46 6.13 1.52
C ILE A 358 -2.04 6.71 1.44
N HIS A 359 -1.11 5.99 0.79
CA HIS A 359 0.26 6.50 0.62
C HIS A 359 0.32 7.77 -0.23
N SER A 360 -0.36 7.80 -1.37
CA SER A 360 -0.33 8.96 -2.28
C SER A 360 -1.14 10.15 -1.77
N GLN A 361 -2.23 9.91 -1.03
CA GLN A 361 -3.17 10.94 -0.60
C GLN A 361 -2.96 11.42 0.84
N TYR A 362 -2.25 10.65 1.67
CA TYR A 362 -1.99 10.99 3.06
C TYR A 362 -0.50 10.98 3.41
N ASP A 363 0.21 9.86 3.26
CA ASP A 363 1.58 9.72 3.80
C ASP A 363 2.57 10.64 3.10
N ILE A 364 2.58 10.67 1.77
CA ILE A 364 3.48 11.53 1.00
C ILE A 364 3.14 13.01 1.21
N PRO A 365 1.86 13.47 1.14
CA PRO A 365 1.50 14.82 1.51
C PRO A 365 1.90 15.21 2.94
N GLU A 366 1.74 14.32 3.92
CA GLU A 366 2.18 14.59 5.30
C GLU A 366 3.70 14.82 5.37
N LEU A 367 4.50 14.03 4.66
CA LEU A 367 5.95 14.19 4.59
C LEU A 367 6.37 15.49 3.88
N VAL A 368 5.69 15.84 2.80
CA VAL A 368 5.89 17.09 2.06
C VAL A 368 5.55 18.30 2.93
N ASN A 369 4.45 18.24 3.67
CA ASN A 369 4.01 19.33 4.55
C ASN A 369 4.90 19.54 5.79
N LYS A 370 5.86 18.66 6.08
CA LYS A 370 6.88 18.86 7.13
C LYS A 370 7.96 19.87 6.71
N ALA A 371 8.08 20.19 5.42
CA ALA A 371 9.05 21.17 4.94
C ALA A 371 8.73 22.58 5.43
N LYS A 372 9.77 23.31 5.80
CA LYS A 372 9.68 24.72 6.15
C LYS A 372 9.75 25.57 4.89
N VAL A 373 8.60 26.08 4.48
CA VAL A 373 8.49 26.88 3.26
C VAL A 373 8.00 28.29 3.58
N PRO A 374 8.34 29.31 2.75
CA PRO A 374 7.85 30.68 2.93
C PRO A 374 6.36 30.78 2.62
N ASP A 375 5.74 31.87 3.13
CA ASP A 375 4.36 32.19 2.80
C ASP A 375 4.19 32.35 1.27
N GLY A 376 3.13 31.74 0.74
CA GLY A 376 2.83 31.77 -0.70
C GLY A 376 3.56 30.71 -1.54
N PHE A 377 4.42 29.88 -0.97
CA PHE A 377 4.99 28.73 -1.67
C PHE A 377 3.92 27.72 -2.02
N VAL A 378 3.82 27.36 -3.30
CA VAL A 378 2.78 26.46 -3.81
C VAL A 378 3.30 25.04 -3.85
N MET A 379 2.55 24.08 -3.29
CA MET A 379 2.86 22.64 -3.37
C MET A 379 1.68 21.90 -3.99
N LYS A 380 1.93 21.18 -5.07
CA LYS A 380 0.90 20.39 -5.77
C LYS A 380 1.26 18.91 -5.81
N ASN A 381 0.40 18.08 -5.22
CA ASN A 381 0.41 16.64 -5.44
C ASN A 381 -0.18 16.34 -6.82
N LEU A 382 0.58 15.77 -7.72
CA LEU A 382 0.11 15.41 -9.05
C LEU A 382 -0.49 14.00 -9.14
N GLY A 383 -0.58 13.31 -7.99
CA GLY A 383 -1.23 12.01 -7.86
C GLY A 383 -0.42 10.84 -8.41
N ALA A 384 -0.93 9.64 -8.17
CA ALA A 384 -0.43 8.39 -8.73
C ALA A 384 -0.65 8.33 -10.26
N TRP A 385 -0.31 7.21 -10.91
CA TRP A 385 -0.53 7.09 -12.37
C TRP A 385 -2.01 7.22 -12.73
N ASN A 386 -2.87 6.54 -11.97
CA ASN A 386 -4.32 6.54 -12.15
C ASN A 386 -4.73 6.11 -13.57
N ASP A 387 -5.92 6.50 -13.99
CA ASP A 387 -6.46 6.29 -15.33
C ASP A 387 -5.97 7.33 -16.38
N ASP A 388 -4.74 7.87 -16.19
CA ASP A 388 -4.12 8.74 -17.20
C ASP A 388 -3.98 7.99 -18.53
N PRO A 389 -4.39 8.58 -19.67
CA PRO A 389 -4.32 7.91 -20.96
C PRO A 389 -2.94 7.34 -21.30
N LEU A 390 -1.85 8.02 -20.90
CA LEU A 390 -0.50 7.52 -21.15
C LEU A 390 -0.12 6.37 -20.19
N ALA A 391 -0.67 6.32 -18.97
CA ALA A 391 -0.50 5.15 -18.10
C ALA A 391 -1.22 3.93 -18.67
N ILE A 392 -2.45 4.12 -19.17
CA ILE A 392 -3.20 3.06 -19.85
C ILE A 392 -2.46 2.57 -21.10
N GLN A 393 -1.94 3.49 -21.90
CA GLN A 393 -1.13 3.15 -23.07
C GLN A 393 0.13 2.36 -22.70
N ALA A 394 0.86 2.76 -21.65
CA ALA A 394 2.06 2.08 -21.18
C ALA A 394 1.76 0.62 -20.76
N ILE A 395 0.66 0.39 -20.06
CA ILE A 395 0.21 -0.96 -19.67
C ILE A 395 -0.18 -1.76 -20.91
N LYS A 396 -0.95 -1.16 -21.84
CA LYS A 396 -1.36 -1.80 -23.07
C LYS A 396 -0.17 -2.23 -23.93
N GLU A 397 0.83 -1.37 -24.11
CA GLU A 397 2.06 -1.68 -24.87
C GLU A 397 2.75 -2.94 -24.33
N LYS A 398 2.81 -3.10 -23.00
CA LYS A 398 3.37 -4.31 -22.36
C LYS A 398 2.51 -5.55 -22.59
N ILE A 399 1.19 -5.42 -22.53
CA ILE A 399 0.26 -6.52 -22.82
C ILE A 399 0.40 -6.97 -24.28
N ASP A 400 0.43 -6.03 -25.22
CA ASP A 400 0.57 -6.31 -26.65
C ASP A 400 1.87 -7.07 -26.97
N LEU A 401 2.99 -6.64 -26.35
CA LEU A 401 4.28 -7.34 -26.48
C LEU A 401 4.21 -8.78 -25.94
N ALA A 402 3.56 -8.98 -24.80
CA ALA A 402 3.37 -10.31 -24.23
C ALA A 402 2.46 -11.17 -25.12
N MET A 403 1.38 -10.61 -25.66
CA MET A 403 0.47 -11.30 -26.58
C MET A 403 1.16 -11.69 -27.88
N ALA A 404 2.02 -10.83 -28.43
CA ALA A 404 2.77 -11.10 -29.65
C ALA A 404 3.81 -12.23 -29.49
N SER A 405 4.13 -12.63 -28.26
CA SER A 405 5.09 -13.69 -27.95
C SER A 405 4.47 -15.10 -27.84
N PHE A 406 3.14 -15.24 -28.02
CA PHE A 406 2.47 -16.55 -28.12
C PHE A 406 2.67 -17.18 -29.48
#